data_45de439fe88528afdfd4d370b7c78ebf
#
_entry.id   45de439fe88528afdfd4d370b7c78ebf
#
_cell.length_a   1.000
_cell.length_b   1.000
_cell.length_c   1.000
_cell.angle_alpha   90.00
_cell.angle_beta   90.00
_cell.angle_gamma   90.00
#
_symmetry.space_group_name_H-M   'P 1'
#
loop_
_entity.id
_entity.type
_entity.pdbx_description
1 polymer ?
#
loop_
_entity_poly.entity_id
_entity_poly.type
_entity_poly.pdbx_seq_one_letter_code
_entity_poly.pdbx_strand_id
1 'polypeptide(L)'
;MEGTVERLIEAGDRETLARALHDRKYADVPGSIKTGWAFYAAKLGKADMLRLLVERCHGMPLEKDAQGKNLLHAAASSGDRETMAFALRVLGMDALAGDLQGITPLDIAAKTGEEALKTLEELCGVRLSDCYRNPVLRGFRPDPSIVRVGEDYYMVNSSFVMVPALPISHSRDLVHWETIGHVFTDPDTARLRGAMGGFGYWAPDISYYKGRFWVVATLRSSTVPARAQMITSAPTPQGPWDAPKFLDVDGIDPSIFTDDDGKRYLVTNIGAQITPLSDAGDLLGEPRMIWYGWNRIKSEGPHLLKKDGWYYLFIAEGGTGFSHVESCARSRSLYGPYESCPFNPILGKRDEEAYIRRSGHGKPVQLPDGRWAFVYLCGRRVEEKTLMGRETAIDPLDWTPDGWPMINRLKGPSCLQKKFLSDAPVKPNEPWVCPRLSPESFSFLETDGSVWVQGGAELSEMDAAHALMHRLREASVTLEATVDLRQMESGGMAGLTGYYDEHSYFLLVLRKTVLGSDVVLRQRVGDGETEETLGRVSGWEAALRVDGHGLTFTASCPDAKETKTFRAEYLTDEGLQGGKRFSGALVGLAAVGAGQAVFRNIREEMRDVQD
;
A
#
# COMPACT_ATOMS: atom_id res chain seq x y z
N MET A 1 -26.31 4.67 -36.31
CA MET A 1 -24.93 4.81 -36.88
C MET A 1 -24.00 3.81 -36.26
N GLU A 2 -23.90 3.76 -34.93
CA GLU A 2 -23.04 2.82 -34.20
C GLU A 2 -23.29 1.37 -34.61
N GLY A 3 -24.50 0.89 -34.59
CA GLY A 3 -24.83 -0.50 -34.94
C GLY A 3 -24.57 -0.92 -36.39
N THR A 4 -24.14 0.00 -37.28
CA THR A 4 -23.78 -0.37 -38.66
C THR A 4 -22.30 -0.75 -38.76
N VAL A 5 -21.39 0.01 -38.10
CA VAL A 5 -19.95 -0.30 -38.09
C VAL A 5 -19.71 -1.60 -37.33
N GLU A 6 -20.35 -1.76 -36.17
CA GLU A 6 -20.25 -2.98 -35.34
C GLU A 6 -20.68 -4.24 -36.09
N ARG A 7 -21.80 -4.20 -36.82
CA ARG A 7 -22.23 -5.33 -37.67
C ARG A 7 -21.23 -5.66 -38.77
N LEU A 8 -20.60 -4.67 -39.37
CA LEU A 8 -19.54 -4.90 -40.37
C LEU A 8 -18.30 -5.53 -39.75
N ILE A 9 -17.94 -5.13 -38.53
CA ILE A 9 -16.85 -5.73 -37.76
C ILE A 9 -17.19 -7.19 -37.43
N GLU A 10 -18.38 -7.48 -36.93
CA GLU A 10 -18.85 -8.84 -36.63
C GLU A 10 -18.81 -9.73 -37.88
N ALA A 11 -19.33 -9.23 -38.98
CA ALA A 11 -19.37 -9.95 -40.26
C ALA A 11 -17.97 -10.15 -40.87
N GLY A 12 -16.95 -9.35 -40.45
CA GLY A 12 -15.64 -9.36 -41.08
C GLY A 12 -15.64 -8.76 -42.50
N ASP A 13 -16.65 -7.92 -42.83
CA ASP A 13 -16.74 -7.30 -44.14
C ASP A 13 -15.84 -6.08 -44.27
N ARG A 14 -14.57 -6.35 -44.53
CA ARG A 14 -13.49 -5.36 -44.63
C ARG A 14 -13.71 -4.36 -45.75
N GLU A 15 -14.23 -4.81 -46.89
CA GLU A 15 -14.43 -3.92 -48.05
C GLU A 15 -15.53 -2.91 -47.79
N THR A 16 -16.64 -3.36 -47.25
CA THR A 16 -17.77 -2.46 -46.93
C THR A 16 -17.40 -1.53 -45.78
N LEU A 17 -16.69 -2.03 -44.78
CA LEU A 17 -16.18 -1.19 -43.69
C LEU A 17 -15.21 -0.12 -44.20
N ALA A 18 -14.27 -0.49 -45.08
CA ALA A 18 -13.33 0.45 -45.68
C ALA A 18 -14.04 1.56 -46.49
N ARG A 19 -15.09 1.18 -47.25
CA ARG A 19 -15.94 2.16 -47.99
C ARG A 19 -16.71 3.05 -47.04
N ALA A 20 -17.33 2.46 -45.99
CA ALA A 20 -18.07 3.20 -44.98
C ALA A 20 -17.19 4.25 -44.27
N LEU A 21 -15.97 3.91 -43.88
CA LEU A 21 -15.06 4.82 -43.18
C LEU A 21 -14.56 6.00 -44.05
N HIS A 22 -14.73 5.94 -45.37
CA HIS A 22 -14.50 7.06 -46.31
C HIS A 22 -15.66 8.06 -46.39
N ASP A 23 -16.86 7.66 -45.94
CA ASP A 23 -18.00 8.56 -45.90
C ASP A 23 -17.79 9.63 -44.80
N ARG A 24 -18.02 10.91 -45.14
CA ARG A 24 -17.95 12.05 -44.18
C ARG A 24 -18.74 11.80 -42.91
N LYS A 25 -19.84 11.07 -43.00
CA LYS A 25 -20.69 10.63 -41.89
C LYS A 25 -19.92 9.87 -40.80
N TYR A 26 -18.89 9.11 -41.16
CA TYR A 26 -18.06 8.37 -40.23
C TYR A 26 -16.70 9.05 -39.98
N ALA A 27 -16.24 9.88 -40.89
CA ALA A 27 -15.02 10.69 -40.73
C ALA A 27 -15.17 11.69 -39.56
N ASP A 28 -16.34 12.28 -39.40
CA ASP A 28 -16.66 13.29 -38.37
C ASP A 28 -17.12 12.70 -37.04
N VAL A 29 -17.12 11.37 -36.87
CA VAL A 29 -17.46 10.71 -35.61
C VAL A 29 -16.39 11.01 -34.56
N PRO A 30 -16.78 11.30 -33.29
CA PRO A 30 -15.84 11.53 -32.20
C PRO A 30 -14.83 10.41 -32.04
N GLY A 31 -13.59 10.77 -31.65
CA GLY A 31 -12.48 9.83 -31.45
C GLY A 31 -12.81 8.71 -30.44
N SER A 32 -13.56 9.03 -29.38
CA SER A 32 -14.01 8.06 -28.38
C SER A 32 -14.90 6.93 -28.97
N ILE A 33 -15.77 7.25 -29.93
CA ILE A 33 -16.60 6.23 -30.62
C ILE A 33 -15.70 5.37 -31.52
N LYS A 34 -14.76 5.98 -32.25
CA LYS A 34 -13.79 5.26 -33.08
C LYS A 34 -12.94 4.31 -32.23
N THR A 35 -12.52 4.76 -31.04
CA THR A 35 -11.83 3.93 -30.04
C THR A 35 -12.71 2.74 -29.64
N GLY A 36 -14.01 2.95 -29.37
CA GLY A 36 -14.98 1.90 -29.08
C GLY A 36 -15.04 0.81 -30.16
N TRP A 37 -15.02 1.20 -31.44
CA TRP A 37 -14.98 0.22 -32.55
C TRP A 37 -13.68 -0.58 -32.56
N ALA A 38 -12.55 0.02 -32.25
CA ALA A 38 -11.27 -0.68 -32.17
C ALA A 38 -11.25 -1.69 -31.01
N PHE A 39 -11.75 -1.31 -29.84
CA PHE A 39 -11.93 -2.23 -28.70
C PHE A 39 -12.87 -3.37 -29.03
N TYR A 40 -13.97 -3.09 -29.75
CA TYR A 40 -14.91 -4.10 -30.18
C TYR A 40 -14.28 -5.10 -31.17
N ALA A 41 -13.57 -4.61 -32.17
CA ALA A 41 -12.83 -5.46 -33.10
C ALA A 41 -11.77 -6.32 -32.40
N ALA A 42 -11.03 -5.72 -31.43
CA ALA A 42 -10.05 -6.45 -30.64
C ALA A 42 -10.69 -7.55 -29.78
N LYS A 43 -11.81 -7.26 -29.13
CA LYS A 43 -12.58 -8.22 -28.31
C LYS A 43 -13.13 -9.41 -29.11
N LEU A 44 -13.47 -9.17 -30.38
CA LEU A 44 -13.96 -10.23 -31.29
C LEU A 44 -12.82 -11.00 -32.00
N GLY A 45 -11.55 -10.67 -31.77
CA GLY A 45 -10.42 -11.31 -32.45
C GLY A 45 -10.37 -10.98 -33.95
N LYS A 46 -10.86 -9.80 -34.37
CA LYS A 46 -10.91 -9.39 -35.79
C LYS A 46 -9.70 -8.52 -36.14
N ALA A 47 -8.50 -9.15 -36.23
CA ALA A 47 -7.26 -8.46 -36.48
C ALA A 47 -7.27 -7.54 -37.71
N ASP A 48 -7.84 -8.01 -38.85
CA ASP A 48 -7.92 -7.22 -40.08
C ASP A 48 -8.85 -6.01 -39.94
N MET A 49 -9.96 -6.13 -39.17
CA MET A 49 -10.85 -5.01 -38.88
C MET A 49 -10.15 -4.00 -37.97
N LEU A 50 -9.46 -4.47 -36.95
CA LEU A 50 -8.69 -3.62 -36.05
C LEU A 50 -7.61 -2.82 -36.82
N ARG A 51 -6.85 -3.51 -37.69
CA ARG A 51 -5.84 -2.86 -38.56
C ARG A 51 -6.47 -1.76 -39.42
N LEU A 52 -7.59 -2.06 -40.10
CA LEU A 52 -8.29 -1.12 -40.94
C LEU A 52 -8.77 0.11 -40.16
N LEU A 53 -9.33 -0.09 -38.96
CA LEU A 53 -9.79 0.99 -38.10
C LEU A 53 -8.62 1.91 -37.68
N VAL A 54 -7.49 1.32 -37.25
CA VAL A 54 -6.29 2.08 -36.88
C VAL A 54 -5.73 2.88 -38.06
N GLU A 55 -5.70 2.27 -39.27
CA GLU A 55 -5.20 2.93 -40.49
C GLU A 55 -6.09 4.06 -40.97
N ARG A 56 -7.41 3.94 -40.82
CA ARG A 56 -8.40 4.85 -41.44
C ARG A 56 -9.01 5.86 -40.48
N CYS A 57 -9.04 5.57 -39.19
CA CYS A 57 -9.61 6.47 -38.20
C CYS A 57 -8.54 7.43 -37.63
N HIS A 58 -8.10 8.37 -38.42
CA HIS A 58 -7.17 9.42 -37.98
C HIS A 58 -7.75 10.16 -36.75
N GLY A 59 -6.87 10.46 -35.78
CA GLY A 59 -7.27 11.11 -34.52
C GLY A 59 -8.03 10.24 -33.53
N MET A 60 -8.05 8.91 -33.75
CA MET A 60 -8.52 7.94 -32.76
C MET A 60 -7.50 7.89 -31.63
N PRO A 61 -7.88 8.25 -30.39
CA PRO A 61 -6.98 8.06 -29.27
C PRO A 61 -6.82 6.55 -29.04
N LEU A 62 -5.60 6.04 -29.11
CA LEU A 62 -5.27 4.68 -28.69
C LEU A 62 -5.15 4.59 -27.15
N GLU A 63 -6.02 5.34 -26.48
CA GLU A 63 -6.03 5.49 -25.04
C GLU A 63 -6.82 4.36 -24.40
N LYS A 64 -6.87 4.39 -23.08
CA LYS A 64 -7.61 3.43 -22.27
C LYS A 64 -9.12 3.69 -22.38
N ASP A 65 -9.90 2.63 -22.19
CA ASP A 65 -11.36 2.76 -22.01
C ASP A 65 -11.69 3.33 -20.60
N ALA A 66 -13.00 3.47 -20.31
CA ALA A 66 -13.48 3.98 -19.02
C ALA A 66 -13.08 3.12 -17.81
N GLN A 67 -12.66 1.88 -18.03
CA GLN A 67 -12.13 0.97 -17.01
C GLN A 67 -10.60 0.98 -16.95
N GLY A 68 -9.94 1.82 -17.73
CA GLY A 68 -8.48 1.91 -17.82
C GLY A 68 -7.83 0.81 -18.66
N LYS A 69 -8.60 0.01 -19.38
CA LYS A 69 -8.10 -1.06 -20.25
C LYS A 69 -7.53 -0.49 -21.53
N ASN A 70 -6.40 -1.03 -21.98
CA ASN A 70 -5.86 -0.76 -23.31
C ASN A 70 -6.35 -1.83 -24.33
N LEU A 71 -6.07 -1.65 -25.61
CA LEU A 71 -6.50 -2.58 -26.66
C LEU A 71 -5.96 -4.01 -26.47
N LEU A 72 -4.82 -4.20 -25.82
CA LEU A 72 -4.29 -5.53 -25.55
C LEU A 72 -5.13 -6.29 -24.52
N HIS A 73 -5.77 -5.61 -23.55
CA HIS A 73 -6.75 -6.24 -22.64
C HIS A 73 -7.93 -6.84 -23.43
N ALA A 74 -8.45 -6.06 -24.39
CA ALA A 74 -9.55 -6.54 -25.24
C ALA A 74 -9.08 -7.70 -26.16
N ALA A 75 -7.91 -7.59 -26.77
CA ALA A 75 -7.34 -8.64 -27.60
C ALA A 75 -7.08 -9.94 -26.80
N ALA A 76 -6.58 -9.84 -25.57
CA ALA A 76 -6.37 -10.98 -24.67
C ALA A 76 -7.68 -11.72 -24.36
N SER A 77 -8.80 -11.01 -24.24
CA SER A 77 -10.11 -11.63 -24.00
C SER A 77 -10.67 -12.42 -25.22
N SER A 78 -10.16 -12.14 -26.43
CA SER A 78 -10.52 -12.91 -27.61
C SER A 78 -9.74 -14.21 -27.77
N GLY A 79 -8.54 -14.29 -27.18
CA GLY A 79 -7.59 -15.38 -27.39
C GLY A 79 -6.94 -15.39 -28.78
N ASP A 80 -7.26 -14.44 -29.66
CA ASP A 80 -6.76 -14.42 -31.04
C ASP A 80 -5.31 -13.94 -31.12
N ARG A 81 -4.43 -14.78 -31.68
CA ARG A 81 -2.98 -14.53 -31.76
C ARG A 81 -2.64 -13.31 -32.59
N GLU A 82 -3.30 -13.10 -33.73
CA GLU A 82 -2.99 -12.00 -34.64
C GLU A 82 -3.39 -10.66 -34.06
N THR A 83 -4.53 -10.63 -33.39
CA THR A 83 -5.05 -9.42 -32.71
C THR A 83 -4.14 -9.03 -31.54
N MET A 84 -3.74 -10.02 -30.70
CA MET A 84 -2.77 -9.80 -29.62
C MET A 84 -1.42 -9.33 -30.14
N ALA A 85 -0.90 -9.97 -31.19
CA ALA A 85 0.37 -9.58 -31.80
C ALA A 85 0.34 -8.17 -32.39
N PHE A 86 -0.76 -7.77 -33.02
CA PHE A 86 -0.94 -6.42 -33.53
C PHE A 86 -0.98 -5.38 -32.42
N ALA A 87 -1.78 -5.61 -31.38
CA ALA A 87 -1.87 -4.70 -30.24
C ALA A 87 -0.52 -4.55 -29.50
N LEU A 88 0.20 -5.66 -29.31
CA LEU A 88 1.48 -5.67 -28.58
C LEU A 88 2.62 -5.05 -29.41
N ARG A 89 2.82 -5.53 -30.67
CA ARG A 89 4.05 -5.25 -31.45
C ARG A 89 3.92 -4.03 -32.37
N VAL A 90 2.72 -3.77 -32.87
CA VAL A 90 2.49 -2.65 -33.79
C VAL A 90 2.00 -1.41 -33.04
N LEU A 91 1.08 -1.59 -32.08
CA LEU A 91 0.56 -0.48 -31.27
C LEU A 91 1.38 -0.21 -30.00
N GLY A 92 2.36 -1.08 -29.67
CA GLY A 92 3.24 -0.89 -28.53
C GLY A 92 2.58 -1.02 -27.17
N MET A 93 1.45 -1.78 -27.08
CA MET A 93 0.75 -1.97 -25.82
C MET A 93 1.55 -2.85 -24.87
N ASP A 94 1.47 -2.56 -23.57
CA ASP A 94 2.20 -3.28 -22.53
C ASP A 94 1.34 -4.41 -21.94
N ALA A 95 1.85 -5.65 -21.96
CA ALA A 95 1.18 -6.81 -21.39
C ALA A 95 1.13 -6.82 -19.86
N LEU A 96 1.95 -5.99 -19.19
CA LEU A 96 2.04 -5.84 -17.75
C LEU A 96 1.27 -4.61 -17.22
N ALA A 97 0.71 -3.79 -18.10
CA ALA A 97 -0.03 -2.59 -17.70
C ALA A 97 -1.38 -2.95 -17.08
N GLY A 98 -1.62 -2.53 -15.85
CA GLY A 98 -2.91 -2.71 -15.17
C GLY A 98 -3.99 -1.73 -15.65
N ASP A 99 -5.24 -2.19 -15.60
CA ASP A 99 -6.44 -1.34 -15.67
C ASP A 99 -6.71 -0.63 -14.33
N LEU A 100 -7.88 -0.01 -14.14
CA LEU A 100 -8.23 0.69 -12.88
C LEU A 100 -8.43 -0.25 -11.68
N GLN A 101 -8.41 -1.55 -11.90
CA GLN A 101 -8.45 -2.59 -10.87
C GLN A 101 -7.13 -3.35 -10.76
N GLY A 102 -6.09 -2.93 -11.48
CA GLY A 102 -4.78 -3.59 -11.53
C GLY A 102 -4.74 -4.87 -12.36
N ILE A 103 -5.82 -5.20 -13.08
CA ILE A 103 -5.89 -6.37 -13.95
C ILE A 103 -5.09 -6.09 -15.23
N THR A 104 -4.20 -7.02 -15.60
CA THR A 104 -3.35 -6.89 -16.78
C THR A 104 -3.85 -7.72 -17.96
N PRO A 105 -3.40 -7.46 -19.20
CA PRO A 105 -3.66 -8.34 -20.33
C PRO A 105 -3.28 -9.82 -20.10
N LEU A 106 -2.19 -10.09 -19.36
CA LEU A 106 -1.81 -11.46 -18.98
C LEU A 106 -2.85 -12.12 -18.07
N ASP A 107 -3.43 -11.37 -17.13
CA ASP A 107 -4.50 -11.88 -16.26
C ASP A 107 -5.76 -12.22 -17.06
N ILE A 108 -6.12 -11.34 -18.00
CA ILE A 108 -7.25 -11.60 -18.87
C ILE A 108 -7.01 -12.84 -19.74
N ALA A 109 -5.80 -12.96 -20.31
CA ALA A 109 -5.43 -14.14 -21.08
C ALA A 109 -5.54 -15.44 -20.26
N ALA A 110 -5.08 -15.41 -18.99
CA ALA A 110 -5.20 -16.53 -18.06
C ALA A 110 -6.66 -16.90 -17.77
N LYS A 111 -7.54 -15.90 -17.59
CA LYS A 111 -8.99 -16.10 -17.40
C LYS A 111 -9.69 -16.58 -18.69
N THR A 112 -9.16 -16.21 -19.85
CA THR A 112 -9.70 -16.64 -21.17
C THR A 112 -9.40 -18.11 -21.44
N GLY A 113 -8.21 -18.59 -21.05
CA GLY A 113 -7.83 -19.99 -21.14
C GLY A 113 -6.33 -20.20 -21.36
N GLU A 114 -5.88 -21.44 -21.15
CA GLU A 114 -4.46 -21.82 -21.21
C GLU A 114 -3.78 -21.45 -22.53
N GLU A 115 -4.47 -21.66 -23.66
CA GLU A 115 -3.94 -21.35 -24.99
C GLU A 115 -3.78 -19.83 -25.22
N ALA A 116 -4.72 -19.03 -24.73
CA ALA A 116 -4.65 -17.57 -24.79
C ALA A 116 -3.47 -17.05 -23.95
N LEU A 117 -3.31 -17.57 -22.73
CA LEU A 117 -2.18 -17.22 -21.86
C LEU A 117 -0.84 -17.58 -22.53
N LYS A 118 -0.66 -18.82 -22.94
CA LYS A 118 0.53 -19.28 -23.60
C LYS A 118 0.88 -18.44 -24.83
N THR A 119 -0.12 -18.12 -25.64
CA THR A 119 0.06 -17.26 -26.82
C THR A 119 0.57 -15.87 -26.44
N LEU A 120 -0.02 -15.23 -25.43
CA LEU A 120 0.42 -13.89 -25.02
C LEU A 120 1.79 -13.91 -24.36
N GLU A 121 2.09 -14.93 -23.55
CA GLU A 121 3.43 -15.14 -22.96
C GLU A 121 4.51 -15.28 -24.02
N GLU A 122 4.27 -16.09 -25.07
CA GLU A 122 5.19 -16.22 -26.23
C GLU A 122 5.38 -14.88 -26.95
N LEU A 123 4.31 -14.12 -27.15
CA LEU A 123 4.37 -12.84 -27.87
C LEU A 123 5.13 -11.78 -27.10
N CYS A 124 4.92 -11.66 -25.79
CA CYS A 124 5.56 -10.64 -24.95
C CYS A 124 6.89 -11.09 -24.33
N GLY A 125 7.20 -12.39 -24.35
CA GLY A 125 8.41 -12.95 -23.74
C GLY A 125 8.42 -12.90 -22.21
N VAL A 126 7.23 -12.90 -21.59
CA VAL A 126 7.04 -12.85 -20.13
C VAL A 126 6.05 -13.94 -19.73
N ARG A 127 6.44 -14.83 -18.79
CA ARG A 127 5.52 -15.78 -18.18
C ARG A 127 4.88 -15.16 -16.95
N LEU A 128 3.58 -15.36 -16.79
CA LEU A 128 2.84 -14.85 -15.62
C LEU A 128 3.38 -15.45 -14.32
N SER A 129 3.80 -16.72 -14.33
CA SER A 129 4.44 -17.40 -13.19
C SER A 129 5.77 -16.77 -12.75
N ASP A 130 6.45 -16.06 -13.65
CA ASP A 130 7.72 -15.37 -13.37
C ASP A 130 7.51 -13.93 -12.91
N CYS A 131 6.26 -13.53 -12.64
CA CYS A 131 5.90 -12.19 -12.21
C CYS A 131 5.50 -12.15 -10.73
N TYR A 132 5.59 -10.95 -10.16
CA TYR A 132 5.00 -10.60 -8.87
C TYR A 132 4.06 -9.41 -9.03
N ARG A 133 3.21 -9.21 -8.04
CA ARG A 133 2.26 -8.10 -7.98
C ARG A 133 2.65 -7.09 -6.94
N ASN A 134 2.53 -5.82 -7.30
CA ASN A 134 2.58 -4.73 -6.34
C ASN A 134 1.17 -4.46 -5.75
N PRO A 135 1.09 -4.04 -4.47
CA PRO A 135 2.17 -3.89 -3.49
C PRO A 135 2.71 -5.26 -3.02
N VAL A 136 4.02 -5.32 -2.68
CA VAL A 136 4.65 -6.53 -2.14
C VAL A 136 4.45 -6.68 -0.62
N LEU A 137 4.26 -5.57 0.12
CA LEU A 137 3.75 -5.57 1.48
C LEU A 137 2.41 -4.84 1.50
N ARG A 138 1.35 -5.61 1.64
CA ARG A 138 -0.05 -5.15 1.59
C ARG A 138 -0.56 -4.69 2.95
N GLY A 139 -1.56 -3.81 2.92
CA GLY A 139 -2.09 -3.13 4.09
C GLY A 139 -1.18 -1.99 4.55
N PHE A 140 -1.53 -1.35 5.66
CA PHE A 140 -0.82 -0.17 6.16
C PHE A 140 0.66 -0.44 6.50
N ARG A 141 1.53 -0.33 5.49
CA ARG A 141 2.99 -0.51 5.51
C ARG A 141 3.67 0.64 4.74
N PRO A 142 3.53 1.89 5.21
CA PRO A 142 4.06 3.06 4.51
C PRO A 142 5.55 3.28 4.74
N ASP A 143 6.11 4.20 3.95
CA ASP A 143 7.44 4.78 4.15
C ASP A 143 8.53 3.68 4.28
N PRO A 144 8.68 2.78 3.27
CA PRO A 144 9.61 1.67 3.38
C PRO A 144 11.06 2.13 3.29
N SER A 145 11.90 1.64 4.19
CA SER A 145 13.35 1.68 4.03
C SER A 145 13.94 0.29 4.07
N ILE A 146 14.88 0.00 3.18
CA ILE A 146 15.46 -1.31 2.95
C ILE A 146 16.97 -1.31 3.10
N VAL A 147 17.51 -2.42 3.63
CA VAL A 147 18.96 -2.69 3.62
C VAL A 147 19.20 -4.15 3.24
N ARG A 148 20.23 -4.42 2.44
CA ARG A 148 20.71 -5.76 2.13
C ARG A 148 21.94 -6.10 2.98
N VAL A 149 21.93 -7.29 3.59
CA VAL A 149 23.08 -7.84 4.33
C VAL A 149 23.32 -9.26 3.84
N GLY A 150 24.36 -9.43 3.04
CA GLY A 150 24.60 -10.70 2.34
C GLY A 150 23.53 -10.98 1.28
N GLU A 151 22.80 -12.08 1.44
CA GLU A 151 21.69 -12.49 0.57
C GLU A 151 20.31 -12.09 1.14
N ASP A 152 20.29 -11.54 2.34
CA ASP A 152 19.08 -11.20 3.07
C ASP A 152 18.73 -9.71 2.92
N TYR A 153 17.44 -9.42 2.81
CA TYR A 153 16.89 -8.07 2.75
C TYR A 153 16.06 -7.80 3.99
N TYR A 154 16.27 -6.66 4.59
CA TYR A 154 15.54 -6.21 5.78
C TYR A 154 14.87 -4.87 5.49
N MET A 155 13.61 -4.75 5.89
CA MET A 155 12.81 -3.55 5.66
C MET A 155 12.17 -3.10 6.96
N VAL A 156 12.10 -1.79 7.16
CA VAL A 156 11.35 -1.15 8.23
C VAL A 156 10.28 -0.24 7.64
N ASN A 157 9.11 -0.18 8.29
CA ASN A 157 8.00 0.68 7.89
C ASN A 157 7.54 1.55 9.06
N SER A 158 6.89 2.67 8.75
CA SER A 158 6.18 3.49 9.73
C SER A 158 5.09 2.69 10.42
N SER A 159 4.87 2.96 11.70
CA SER A 159 3.83 2.30 12.50
C SER A 159 2.84 3.27 13.13
N PHE A 160 3.15 4.56 13.09
CA PHE A 160 2.36 5.60 13.76
C PHE A 160 2.15 5.27 15.24
N VAL A 161 0.92 5.26 15.73
CA VAL A 161 0.61 4.97 17.14
C VAL A 161 0.48 3.46 17.44
N MET A 162 0.67 2.60 16.45
CA MET A 162 0.47 1.15 16.62
C MET A 162 1.63 0.51 17.39
N VAL A 163 1.28 -0.35 18.33
CA VAL A 163 2.18 -1.20 19.12
C VAL A 163 1.86 -2.66 18.79
N PRO A 164 2.86 -3.50 18.50
CA PRO A 164 4.30 -3.23 18.43
C PRO A 164 4.67 -2.23 17.32
N ALA A 165 5.68 -1.37 17.57
CA ALA A 165 6.03 -0.26 16.70
C ALA A 165 7.29 -0.52 15.86
N LEU A 166 7.32 0.08 14.66
CA LEU A 166 8.41 -0.03 13.68
C LEU A 166 8.70 -1.50 13.33
N PRO A 167 7.81 -2.16 12.57
CA PRO A 167 7.98 -3.55 12.17
C PRO A 167 9.21 -3.74 11.30
N ILE A 168 9.98 -4.78 11.59
CA ILE A 168 11.09 -5.24 10.77
C ILE A 168 10.64 -6.45 9.97
N SER A 169 10.69 -6.34 8.66
CA SER A 169 10.38 -7.41 7.73
C SER A 169 11.63 -7.96 7.07
N HIS A 170 11.63 -9.25 6.74
CA HIS A 170 12.72 -9.98 6.10
C HIS A 170 12.26 -10.63 4.80
N SER A 171 13.13 -10.65 3.80
CA SER A 171 12.95 -11.35 2.53
C SER A 171 14.29 -11.80 1.96
N ARG A 172 14.25 -12.85 1.09
CA ARG A 172 15.38 -13.27 0.25
C ARG A 172 15.14 -13.06 -1.24
N ASP A 173 13.93 -12.67 -1.63
CA ASP A 173 13.56 -12.51 -3.04
C ASP A 173 12.92 -11.16 -3.36
N LEU A 174 12.74 -10.29 -2.35
CA LEU A 174 12.09 -8.97 -2.46
C LEU A 174 10.57 -9.01 -2.72
N VAL A 175 9.99 -10.19 -2.83
CA VAL A 175 8.56 -10.41 -3.11
C VAL A 175 7.83 -10.98 -1.90
N HIS A 176 8.42 -12.00 -1.29
CA HIS A 176 7.85 -12.68 -0.12
C HIS A 176 8.50 -12.13 1.15
N TRP A 177 7.69 -11.54 2.01
CA TRP A 177 8.11 -10.86 3.23
C TRP A 177 7.46 -11.46 4.47
N GLU A 178 8.23 -11.60 5.54
CA GLU A 178 7.74 -11.95 6.87
C GLU A 178 8.13 -10.88 7.88
N THR A 179 7.24 -10.56 8.82
CA THR A 179 7.59 -9.70 9.95
C THR A 179 8.34 -10.53 10.98
N ILE A 180 9.62 -10.21 11.21
CA ILE A 180 10.52 -10.96 12.10
C ILE A 180 10.70 -10.32 13.47
N GLY A 181 10.23 -9.11 13.67
CA GLY A 181 10.35 -8.37 14.92
C GLY A 181 9.88 -6.93 14.79
N HIS A 182 10.08 -6.18 15.86
CA HIS A 182 9.76 -4.76 15.94
C HIS A 182 10.85 -4.04 16.72
N VAL A 183 11.04 -2.75 16.46
CA VAL A 183 11.97 -1.94 17.24
C VAL A 183 11.46 -1.73 18.66
N PHE A 184 10.15 -1.53 18.83
CA PHE A 184 9.52 -1.36 20.13
C PHE A 184 8.32 -2.29 20.31
N THR A 185 8.26 -2.97 21.45
CA THR A 185 7.12 -3.77 21.88
C THR A 185 6.41 -3.14 23.09
N ASP A 186 7.08 -2.26 23.80
CA ASP A 186 6.56 -1.53 24.96
C ASP A 186 6.21 -0.08 24.60
N PRO A 187 4.96 0.37 24.83
CA PRO A 187 4.50 1.71 24.48
C PRO A 187 5.17 2.83 25.29
N ASP A 188 5.68 2.55 26.49
CA ASP A 188 6.36 3.56 27.30
C ASP A 188 7.76 3.83 26.77
N THR A 189 8.51 2.79 26.43
CA THR A 189 9.82 2.92 25.73
C THR A 189 9.65 3.59 24.37
N ALA A 190 8.57 3.28 23.65
CA ALA A 190 8.22 3.89 22.37
C ALA A 190 7.68 5.33 22.52
N ARG A 191 7.36 5.80 23.73
CA ARG A 191 6.78 7.13 24.01
C ARG A 191 5.49 7.40 23.22
N LEU A 192 4.63 6.40 23.06
CA LEU A 192 3.40 6.52 22.27
C LEU A 192 2.17 6.91 23.08
N ARG A 193 2.24 6.90 24.43
CA ARG A 193 1.10 7.30 25.25
C ARG A 193 0.69 8.75 24.99
N GLY A 194 -0.61 8.99 24.88
CA GLY A 194 -1.18 10.30 24.58
C GLY A 194 -0.92 10.81 23.16
N ALA A 195 -0.35 10.01 22.27
CA ALA A 195 -0.18 10.39 20.87
C ALA A 195 -1.51 10.27 20.12
N MET A 196 -1.97 11.34 19.48
CA MET A 196 -3.20 11.35 18.67
C MET A 196 -3.06 10.45 17.44
N GLY A 197 -4.18 10.03 16.88
CA GLY A 197 -4.23 9.33 15.59
C GLY A 197 -3.48 10.10 14.50
N GLY A 198 -2.65 9.40 13.72
CA GLY A 198 -1.74 10.00 12.75
C GLY A 198 -0.41 10.52 13.34
N PHE A 199 -0.19 10.46 14.65
CA PHE A 199 1.10 10.73 15.31
C PHE A 199 1.87 9.42 15.54
N GLY A 200 2.91 9.46 16.38
CA GLY A 200 3.79 8.33 16.64
C GLY A 200 4.97 8.24 15.68
N TYR A 201 5.35 7.04 15.26
CA TYR A 201 6.54 6.84 14.44
C TYR A 201 6.29 6.97 12.95
N TRP A 202 6.88 8.00 12.35
CA TRP A 202 6.88 8.30 10.92
C TRP A 202 8.22 7.92 10.29
N ALA A 203 8.17 7.56 9.02
CA ALA A 203 9.26 7.36 8.08
C ALA A 203 10.60 6.95 8.72
N PRO A 204 10.74 5.65 9.03
CA PRO A 204 11.98 5.12 9.54
C PRO A 204 12.97 4.87 8.41
N ASP A 205 14.28 4.88 8.74
CA ASP A 205 15.33 4.31 7.91
C ASP A 205 16.04 3.17 8.61
N ILE A 206 16.38 2.10 7.88
CA ILE A 206 17.22 1.01 8.35
C ILE A 206 18.54 1.01 7.57
N SER A 207 19.65 0.85 8.30
CA SER A 207 20.99 0.72 7.74
C SER A 207 21.81 -0.33 8.51
N TYR A 208 22.91 -0.81 7.90
CA TYR A 208 23.82 -1.77 8.52
C TYR A 208 25.23 -1.20 8.54
N TYR A 209 25.83 -1.13 9.72
CA TYR A 209 27.15 -0.54 9.91
C TYR A 209 27.93 -1.24 11.02
N LYS A 210 29.17 -1.64 10.73
CA LYS A 210 30.08 -2.30 11.68
C LYS A 210 29.43 -3.45 12.47
N GLY A 211 28.69 -4.33 11.76
CA GLY A 211 28.09 -5.52 12.36
C GLY A 211 26.80 -5.26 13.14
N ARG A 212 26.19 -4.07 13.04
CA ARG A 212 24.94 -3.71 13.72
C ARG A 212 23.92 -3.13 12.76
N PHE A 213 22.65 -3.43 13.01
CA PHE A 213 21.53 -2.75 12.40
C PHE A 213 21.26 -1.44 13.14
N TRP A 214 20.96 -0.41 12.40
CA TRP A 214 20.62 0.93 12.90
C TRP A 214 19.26 1.32 12.36
N VAL A 215 18.41 1.86 13.22
CA VAL A 215 17.12 2.43 12.84
C VAL A 215 17.06 3.86 13.34
N VAL A 216 16.65 4.76 12.45
CA VAL A 216 16.25 6.14 12.77
C VAL A 216 14.82 6.35 12.34
N ALA A 217 14.07 7.20 13.04
CA ALA A 217 12.67 7.50 12.70
C ALA A 217 12.25 8.84 13.32
N THR A 218 11.30 9.52 12.73
CA THR A 218 10.66 10.67 13.36
C THR A 218 9.61 10.22 14.35
N LEU A 219 9.73 10.58 15.62
CA LEU A 219 8.63 10.50 16.59
C LEU A 219 7.83 11.81 16.55
N ARG A 220 6.60 11.75 16.09
CA ARG A 220 5.63 12.84 16.20
C ARG A 220 4.86 12.70 17.50
N SER A 221 5.02 13.67 18.37
CA SER A 221 4.44 13.67 19.72
C SER A 221 3.34 14.73 19.85
N SER A 222 2.44 14.53 20.81
CA SER A 222 1.48 15.55 21.28
C SER A 222 2.10 16.53 22.27
N THR A 223 3.34 16.29 22.73
CA THR A 223 4.09 17.09 23.69
C THR A 223 5.22 17.87 23.01
N VAL A 224 5.94 18.70 23.76
CA VAL A 224 7.12 19.42 23.27
C VAL A 224 8.39 18.61 23.59
N PRO A 225 9.32 18.42 22.63
CA PRO A 225 9.23 18.86 21.24
C PRO A 225 8.18 18.06 20.45
N ALA A 226 7.45 18.74 19.58
CA ALA A 226 6.40 18.11 18.78
C ALA A 226 6.93 17.06 17.78
N ARG A 227 8.22 17.09 17.46
CA ARG A 227 8.96 16.13 16.64
C ARG A 227 10.33 15.91 17.24
N ALA A 228 10.81 14.67 17.19
CA ALA A 228 12.15 14.29 17.58
C ALA A 228 12.66 13.18 16.66
N GLN A 229 13.94 13.21 16.31
CA GLN A 229 14.56 12.14 15.53
C GLN A 229 15.09 11.08 16.49
N MET A 230 14.47 9.90 16.49
CA MET A 230 14.89 8.75 17.27
C MET A 230 15.99 8.00 16.53
N ILE A 231 17.01 7.52 17.25
CA ILE A 231 18.03 6.59 16.74
C ILE A 231 18.27 5.46 17.74
N THR A 232 18.36 4.24 17.21
CA THR A 232 18.71 3.05 17.99
C THR A 232 19.50 2.06 17.14
N SER A 233 20.10 1.05 17.77
CA SER A 233 20.83 -0.01 17.07
C SER A 233 20.62 -1.37 17.74
N ALA A 234 20.87 -2.45 16.98
CA ALA A 234 20.80 -3.81 17.48
C ALA A 234 21.85 -4.70 16.81
N PRO A 235 22.31 -5.78 17.47
CA PRO A 235 23.23 -6.75 16.86
C PRO A 235 22.53 -7.63 15.80
N THR A 236 21.24 -7.83 15.92
CA THR A 236 20.41 -8.59 14.97
C THR A 236 19.16 -7.77 14.57
N PRO A 237 18.55 -8.05 13.43
CA PRO A 237 17.38 -7.28 13.01
C PRO A 237 16.13 -7.52 13.89
N GLN A 238 16.10 -8.64 14.63
CA GLN A 238 15.05 -8.91 15.62
C GLN A 238 15.30 -8.20 16.96
N GLY A 239 16.49 -7.64 17.16
CA GLY A 239 16.91 -7.06 18.42
C GLY A 239 17.81 -7.99 19.26
N PRO A 240 17.95 -7.81 20.58
CA PRO A 240 17.32 -6.69 21.30
C PRO A 240 17.87 -5.34 20.84
N TRP A 241 16.97 -4.37 20.71
CA TRP A 241 17.33 -2.99 20.34
C TRP A 241 17.84 -2.23 21.57
N ASP A 242 18.88 -1.44 21.39
CA ASP A 242 19.42 -0.57 22.45
C ASP A 242 18.36 0.47 22.86
N ALA A 243 18.54 1.07 24.05
CA ALA A 243 17.70 2.19 24.47
C ALA A 243 17.77 3.34 23.45
N PRO A 244 16.61 3.87 23.00
CA PRO A 244 16.59 4.88 21.96
C PRO A 244 17.21 6.20 22.45
N LYS A 245 17.99 6.85 21.58
CA LYS A 245 18.39 8.24 21.74
C LYS A 245 17.46 9.13 20.92
N PHE A 246 17.24 10.35 21.39
CA PHE A 246 16.48 11.37 20.67
C PHE A 246 17.43 12.52 20.33
N LEU A 247 17.62 12.74 19.04
CA LEU A 247 18.54 13.72 18.50
C LEU A 247 17.88 15.08 18.40
N ASP A 248 18.60 16.12 18.83
CA ASP A 248 18.18 17.52 18.74
C ASP A 248 18.48 18.08 17.35
N VAL A 249 17.67 17.69 16.38
CA VAL A 249 17.72 18.16 14.99
C VAL A 249 16.32 18.26 14.45
N ASP A 250 16.01 19.38 13.81
CA ASP A 250 14.70 19.60 13.19
C ASP A 250 14.52 18.80 11.89
N GLY A 251 13.29 18.73 11.42
CA GLY A 251 12.89 18.02 10.22
C GLY A 251 12.04 16.80 10.50
N ILE A 252 11.89 16.00 9.44
CA ILE A 252 11.24 14.68 9.45
C ILE A 252 12.02 13.73 8.54
N ASP A 253 11.60 12.46 8.52
CA ASP A 253 12.06 11.42 7.59
C ASP A 253 13.60 11.27 7.59
N PRO A 254 14.20 10.96 8.76
CA PRO A 254 15.63 10.82 8.86
C PRO A 254 16.13 9.57 8.12
N SER A 255 17.26 9.67 7.45
CA SER A 255 18.00 8.51 6.94
C SER A 255 19.49 8.58 7.29
N ILE A 256 20.15 7.42 7.32
CA ILE A 256 21.59 7.35 7.59
C ILE A 256 22.34 7.03 6.30
N PHE A 257 23.23 7.92 5.90
CA PHE A 257 24.19 7.69 4.84
C PHE A 257 25.58 7.40 5.41
N THR A 258 26.24 6.36 4.90
CA THR A 258 27.65 6.04 5.19
C THR A 258 28.45 6.19 3.92
N ASP A 259 29.45 7.07 3.92
CA ASP A 259 30.35 7.29 2.80
C ASP A 259 31.45 6.20 2.72
N ASP A 260 32.16 6.13 1.60
CA ASP A 260 33.22 5.14 1.35
C ASP A 260 34.38 5.24 2.36
N ASP A 261 34.62 6.42 2.96
CA ASP A 261 35.62 6.62 4.01
C ASP A 261 35.14 6.19 5.40
N GLY A 262 33.91 5.63 5.50
CA GLY A 262 33.30 5.19 6.74
C GLY A 262 32.65 6.29 7.57
N LYS A 263 32.71 7.54 7.14
CA LYS A 263 32.00 8.64 7.82
C LYS A 263 30.48 8.49 7.62
N ARG A 264 29.76 8.77 8.68
CA ARG A 264 28.30 8.68 8.72
C ARG A 264 27.66 10.06 8.77
N TYR A 265 26.47 10.12 8.23
CA TYR A 265 25.68 11.35 8.16
C TYR A 265 24.21 11.02 8.39
N LEU A 266 23.54 11.85 9.18
CA LEU A 266 22.10 11.89 9.26
C LEU A 266 21.59 12.83 8.17
N VAL A 267 20.64 12.38 7.37
CA VAL A 267 19.96 13.20 6.37
C VAL A 267 18.53 13.40 6.84
N THR A 268 18.04 14.63 6.87
CA THR A 268 16.67 14.97 7.30
C THR A 268 16.04 15.91 6.29
N ASN A 269 14.70 16.03 6.32
CA ASN A 269 13.91 17.02 5.61
C ASN A 269 13.79 18.26 6.53
N ILE A 270 13.93 19.42 6.03
CA ILE A 270 13.17 20.27 5.09
C ILE A 270 14.01 20.51 3.80
N GLY A 271 13.61 20.00 2.65
CA GLY A 271 14.56 19.76 1.57
C GLY A 271 15.42 18.54 1.96
N ALA A 272 16.70 18.52 1.65
CA ALA A 272 17.65 17.56 2.20
C ALA A 272 18.72 18.29 2.98
N GLN A 273 18.75 18.09 4.30
CA GLN A 273 19.79 18.58 5.20
C GLN A 273 20.67 17.41 5.63
N ILE A 274 21.97 17.64 5.72
CA ILE A 274 22.94 16.63 6.13
C ILE A 274 23.67 17.08 7.39
N THR A 275 23.76 16.20 8.38
CA THR A 275 24.48 16.43 9.65
C THR A 275 25.46 15.30 9.88
N PRO A 276 26.75 15.57 10.16
CA PRO A 276 27.72 14.52 10.49
C PRO A 276 27.29 13.73 11.74
N LEU A 277 27.46 12.40 11.68
CA LEU A 277 27.00 11.46 12.71
C LEU A 277 28.19 10.62 13.20
N SER A 278 28.35 10.46 14.52
CA SER A 278 29.35 9.59 15.10
C SER A 278 29.04 8.09 14.88
N ASP A 279 30.02 7.23 15.11
CA ASP A 279 29.83 5.77 15.15
C ASP A 279 28.81 5.36 16.22
N ALA A 280 28.69 6.11 17.29
CA ALA A 280 27.73 5.89 18.38
C ALA A 280 26.34 6.50 18.12
N GLY A 281 26.14 7.16 16.98
CA GLY A 281 24.87 7.78 16.61
C GLY A 281 24.64 9.16 17.23
N ASP A 282 25.69 9.88 17.62
CA ASP A 282 25.58 11.26 18.14
C ASP A 282 25.83 12.26 17.01
N LEU A 283 25.17 13.41 17.03
CA LEU A 283 25.39 14.49 16.07
C LEU A 283 26.79 15.14 16.33
N LEU A 284 27.53 15.39 15.26
CA LEU A 284 28.87 15.97 15.31
C LEU A 284 28.94 17.41 14.78
N GLY A 285 27.82 18.05 14.53
CA GLY A 285 27.77 19.42 14.02
C GLY A 285 26.37 19.86 13.66
N GLU A 286 26.29 21.03 13.04
CA GLU A 286 25.01 21.62 12.61
C GLU A 286 24.54 21.08 11.27
N PRO A 287 23.22 21.02 11.04
CA PRO A 287 22.64 20.61 9.77
C PRO A 287 23.04 21.59 8.64
N ARG A 288 23.38 21.04 7.49
CA ARG A 288 23.67 21.80 6.28
C ARG A 288 22.73 21.40 5.16
N MET A 289 22.01 22.37 4.59
CA MET A 289 21.17 22.18 3.40
C MET A 289 22.04 21.83 2.19
N ILE A 290 21.68 20.74 1.47
CA ILE A 290 22.36 20.28 0.26
C ILE A 290 21.48 20.35 -0.99
N TRP A 291 20.16 20.20 -0.86
CA TRP A 291 19.20 20.34 -1.97
C TRP A 291 17.80 20.62 -1.45
N TYR A 292 17.01 21.41 -2.19
CA TYR A 292 15.63 21.79 -1.83
C TYR A 292 14.55 20.97 -2.53
N GLY A 293 14.93 20.03 -3.41
CA GLY A 293 14.01 19.29 -4.25
C GLY A 293 13.87 19.87 -5.67
N TRP A 294 13.24 19.11 -6.53
CA TRP A 294 12.99 19.47 -7.93
C TRP A 294 11.88 20.51 -8.09
N ASN A 295 10.69 20.25 -7.51
CA ASN A 295 9.56 21.17 -7.54
C ASN A 295 9.37 21.96 -6.24
N ARG A 296 10.10 21.63 -5.19
CA ARG A 296 10.11 22.27 -3.86
C ARG A 296 8.77 22.25 -3.14
N ILE A 297 7.88 21.32 -3.50
CA ILE A 297 6.57 21.19 -2.88
C ILE A 297 6.61 20.03 -1.88
N LYS A 298 6.59 20.33 -0.59
CA LYS A 298 6.58 19.32 0.49
C LYS A 298 7.62 18.22 0.24
N SER A 299 8.87 18.63 0.03
CA SER A 299 9.99 17.70 -0.12
C SER A 299 10.14 16.89 1.17
N GLU A 300 10.23 15.56 1.08
CA GLU A 300 10.31 14.63 2.21
C GLU A 300 11.08 13.36 1.81
N GLY A 301 11.40 12.46 2.78
CA GLY A 301 12.01 11.18 2.52
C GLY A 301 13.39 11.19 1.87
N PRO A 302 14.37 12.02 2.29
CA PRO A 302 15.66 12.10 1.62
C PRO A 302 16.51 10.85 1.86
N HIS A 303 16.98 10.20 0.78
CA HIS A 303 17.94 9.10 0.81
C HIS A 303 19.14 9.40 -0.08
N LEU A 304 20.35 9.24 0.47
CA LEU A 304 21.61 9.35 -0.27
C LEU A 304 22.12 7.98 -0.69
N LEU A 305 22.61 7.90 -1.92
CA LEU A 305 23.33 6.76 -2.47
C LEU A 305 24.62 7.26 -3.14
N LYS A 306 25.75 6.57 -2.91
CA LYS A 306 26.98 6.81 -3.67
C LYS A 306 27.19 5.69 -4.70
N LYS A 307 27.35 6.07 -5.97
CA LYS A 307 27.58 5.14 -7.06
C LYS A 307 28.45 5.79 -8.15
N ASP A 308 29.49 5.09 -8.60
CA ASP A 308 30.40 5.53 -9.67
C ASP A 308 30.96 6.95 -9.46
N GLY A 309 31.30 7.28 -8.19
CA GLY A 309 31.82 8.58 -7.80
C GLY A 309 30.80 9.74 -7.84
N TRP A 310 29.52 9.44 -7.94
CA TRP A 310 28.42 10.37 -7.78
C TRP A 310 27.66 10.11 -6.48
N TYR A 311 27.25 11.17 -5.82
CA TYR A 311 26.26 11.16 -4.75
C TYR A 311 24.89 11.41 -5.38
N TYR A 312 24.00 10.44 -5.30
CA TYR A 312 22.60 10.55 -5.74
C TYR A 312 21.73 10.82 -4.53
N LEU A 313 20.86 11.79 -4.64
CA LEU A 313 19.88 12.13 -3.63
C LEU A 313 18.48 11.89 -4.18
N PHE A 314 17.79 10.93 -3.59
CA PHE A 314 16.38 10.63 -3.85
C PHE A 314 15.53 11.38 -2.83
N ILE A 315 14.42 11.96 -3.27
CA ILE A 315 13.54 12.73 -2.40
C ILE A 315 12.10 12.66 -2.91
N ALA A 316 11.16 12.44 -2.00
CA ALA A 316 9.74 12.50 -2.31
C ALA A 316 9.25 13.96 -2.31
N GLU A 317 8.30 14.26 -3.16
CA GLU A 317 7.72 15.59 -3.29
C GLU A 317 6.20 15.52 -3.49
N GLY A 318 5.49 16.62 -3.23
CA GLY A 318 4.05 16.74 -3.39
C GLY A 318 3.23 16.33 -2.16
N GLY A 319 3.87 15.76 -1.13
CA GLY A 319 3.22 15.19 0.05
C GLY A 319 2.37 13.95 -0.30
N THR A 320 1.83 13.27 0.70
CA THR A 320 1.20 11.94 0.58
C THR A 320 -0.15 11.89 -0.19
N GLY A 321 -0.50 12.89 -0.98
CA GLY A 321 -1.69 12.93 -1.84
C GLY A 321 -1.43 12.37 -3.24
N PHE A 322 -2.34 12.64 -4.18
CA PHE A 322 -2.21 12.22 -5.59
C PHE A 322 -1.02 12.88 -6.31
N SER A 323 -0.53 14.00 -5.81
CA SER A 323 0.66 14.69 -6.32
C SER A 323 1.99 14.11 -5.83
N HIS A 324 1.95 13.02 -5.03
CA HIS A 324 3.15 12.39 -4.50
C HIS A 324 3.99 11.77 -5.61
N VAL A 325 5.27 12.13 -5.64
CA VAL A 325 6.22 11.69 -6.67
C VAL A 325 7.60 11.49 -6.04
N GLU A 326 8.47 10.76 -6.75
CA GLU A 326 9.88 10.65 -6.42
C GLU A 326 10.72 11.48 -7.40
N SER A 327 11.67 12.24 -6.90
CA SER A 327 12.64 12.98 -7.69
C SER A 327 14.08 12.65 -7.28
N CYS A 328 15.02 12.91 -8.18
CA CYS A 328 16.43 12.64 -7.96
C CYS A 328 17.29 13.81 -8.38
N ALA A 329 18.42 13.99 -7.68
CA ALA A 329 19.52 14.86 -8.08
C ALA A 329 20.85 14.15 -7.83
N ARG A 330 21.95 14.60 -8.44
CA ARG A 330 23.28 14.05 -8.21
C ARG A 330 24.35 15.13 -8.11
N SER A 331 25.45 14.81 -7.45
CA SER A 331 26.64 15.67 -7.34
C SER A 331 27.92 14.86 -7.27
N ARG A 332 29.05 15.43 -7.68
CA ARG A 332 30.38 14.87 -7.42
C ARG A 332 30.89 15.13 -6.00
N SER A 333 30.25 16.03 -5.28
CA SER A 333 30.56 16.37 -3.89
C SER A 333 29.35 16.09 -3.00
N LEU A 334 29.58 15.49 -1.83
CA LEU A 334 28.53 15.26 -0.84
C LEU A 334 27.72 16.51 -0.50
N TYR A 335 28.38 17.65 -0.48
CA TYR A 335 27.77 18.94 -0.13
C TYR A 335 27.27 19.74 -1.33
N GLY A 336 27.26 19.14 -2.51
CA GLY A 336 26.79 19.79 -3.73
C GLY A 336 27.82 20.64 -4.47
N PRO A 337 27.41 21.41 -5.48
CA PRO A 337 26.01 21.58 -5.89
C PRO A 337 25.41 20.31 -6.53
N TYR A 338 24.12 20.07 -6.28
CA TYR A 338 23.38 18.97 -6.88
C TYR A 338 22.68 19.41 -8.17
N GLU A 339 22.84 18.64 -9.24
CA GLU A 339 22.10 18.80 -10.50
C GLU A 339 20.84 17.90 -10.48
N SER A 340 19.69 18.48 -10.82
CA SER A 340 18.42 17.73 -10.90
C SER A 340 18.42 16.75 -12.07
N CYS A 341 17.85 15.57 -11.85
CA CYS A 341 17.63 14.60 -12.92
C CYS A 341 16.74 15.20 -14.03
N PRO A 342 17.13 15.08 -15.30
CA PRO A 342 16.34 15.64 -16.42
C PRO A 342 15.01 14.91 -16.62
N PHE A 343 14.84 13.73 -16.01
CA PHE A 343 13.63 12.90 -16.11
C PHE A 343 12.69 13.07 -14.93
N ASN A 344 12.99 13.97 -13.99
CA ASN A 344 12.10 14.19 -12.83
C ASN A 344 10.66 14.55 -13.25
N PRO A 345 9.65 13.97 -12.56
CA PRO A 345 9.78 12.98 -11.51
C PRO A 345 10.14 11.60 -12.07
N ILE A 346 11.04 10.87 -11.39
CA ILE A 346 11.50 9.53 -11.81
C ILE A 346 10.53 8.41 -11.44
N LEU A 347 9.57 8.70 -10.54
CA LEU A 347 8.46 7.83 -10.18
C LEU A 347 7.25 8.68 -9.79
N GLY A 348 6.08 8.09 -9.91
CA GLY A 348 4.79 8.68 -9.60
C GLY A 348 4.03 9.02 -10.87
N LYS A 349 2.75 8.70 -10.87
CA LYS A 349 1.79 9.16 -11.87
C LYS A 349 0.92 10.23 -11.23
N ARG A 350 0.74 11.33 -11.93
CA ARG A 350 -0.30 12.33 -11.61
C ARG A 350 -1.70 11.88 -12.08
N ASP A 351 -1.87 10.58 -12.32
CA ASP A 351 -3.12 9.97 -12.74
C ASP A 351 -3.88 9.52 -11.48
N GLU A 352 -4.83 10.31 -11.05
CA GLU A 352 -5.69 10.04 -9.89
C GLU A 352 -6.54 8.78 -10.08
N GLU A 353 -6.76 8.38 -11.34
CA GLU A 353 -7.53 7.18 -11.68
C GLU A 353 -6.69 5.90 -11.71
N ALA A 354 -5.37 5.97 -11.64
CA ALA A 354 -4.52 4.78 -11.63
C ALA A 354 -4.82 3.86 -10.45
N TYR A 355 -4.72 2.54 -10.65
CA TYR A 355 -4.89 1.55 -9.57
C TYR A 355 -3.85 1.73 -8.48
N ILE A 356 -2.55 1.78 -8.84
CA ILE A 356 -1.46 2.14 -7.92
C ILE A 356 -1.14 3.61 -8.12
N ARG A 357 -1.28 4.38 -7.06
CA ARG A 357 -1.15 5.84 -7.04
C ARG A 357 -0.48 6.33 -5.76
N ARG A 358 -0.25 7.63 -5.61
CA ARG A 358 0.40 8.23 -4.43
C ARG A 358 1.81 7.64 -4.22
N SER A 359 2.60 7.46 -5.30
CA SER A 359 3.84 6.71 -5.28
C SER A 359 5.06 7.61 -5.15
N GLY A 360 5.91 7.32 -4.19
CA GLY A 360 7.14 8.05 -3.88
C GLY A 360 7.71 7.59 -2.54
N HIS A 361 8.58 8.41 -1.93
CA HIS A 361 9.23 8.16 -0.65
C HIS A 361 9.89 6.78 -0.62
N GLY A 362 10.88 6.62 -1.46
CA GLY A 362 11.48 5.32 -1.66
C GLY A 362 12.99 5.29 -1.49
N LYS A 363 13.55 4.08 -1.50
CA LYS A 363 14.97 3.82 -1.31
C LYS A 363 15.49 2.79 -2.31
N PRO A 364 16.64 3.05 -2.97
CA PRO A 364 17.28 2.07 -3.85
C PRO A 364 17.97 0.96 -3.06
N VAL A 365 17.99 -0.25 -3.62
CA VAL A 365 18.75 -1.38 -3.11
C VAL A 365 19.43 -2.14 -4.25
N GLN A 366 20.71 -2.49 -4.08
CA GLN A 366 21.44 -3.28 -5.06
C GLN A 366 21.29 -4.78 -4.79
N LEU A 367 21.01 -5.53 -5.85
CA LEU A 367 20.95 -6.99 -5.84
C LEU A 367 22.36 -7.62 -5.90
N PRO A 368 22.52 -8.91 -5.55
CA PRO A 368 23.82 -9.60 -5.63
C PRO A 368 24.42 -9.63 -7.03
N ASP A 369 23.60 -9.64 -8.08
CA ASP A 369 24.02 -9.66 -9.48
C ASP A 369 24.33 -8.26 -10.08
N GLY A 370 24.27 -7.23 -9.25
CA GLY A 370 24.55 -5.84 -9.64
C GLY A 370 23.34 -5.06 -10.17
N ARG A 371 22.20 -5.71 -10.44
CA ARG A 371 20.94 -5.02 -10.75
C ARG A 371 20.47 -4.21 -9.54
N TRP A 372 19.50 -3.33 -9.76
CA TRP A 372 18.95 -2.47 -8.74
C TRP A 372 17.43 -2.59 -8.68
N ALA A 373 16.89 -2.46 -7.48
CA ALA A 373 15.48 -2.30 -7.21
C ALA A 373 15.25 -1.01 -6.41
N PHE A 374 14.03 -0.51 -6.48
CA PHE A 374 13.60 0.68 -5.74
C PHE A 374 12.31 0.34 -4.99
N VAL A 375 12.37 0.35 -3.65
CA VAL A 375 11.18 0.21 -2.81
C VAL A 375 10.58 1.58 -2.57
N TYR A 376 9.25 1.67 -2.50
CA TYR A 376 8.56 2.95 -2.33
C TYR A 376 7.17 2.75 -1.73
N LEU A 377 6.61 3.79 -1.14
CA LEU A 377 5.21 3.75 -0.72
C LEU A 377 4.27 3.98 -1.91
N CYS A 378 3.10 3.35 -1.81
CA CYS A 378 2.00 3.56 -2.77
C CYS A 378 0.65 3.40 -2.06
N GLY A 379 -0.44 3.66 -2.76
CA GLY A 379 -1.79 3.34 -2.32
C GLY A 379 -2.59 2.70 -3.44
N ARG A 380 -3.32 1.62 -3.13
CA ARG A 380 -4.26 1.01 -4.08
C ARG A 380 -5.60 1.75 -4.07
N ARG A 381 -6.15 1.93 -5.27
CA ARG A 381 -7.47 2.52 -5.46
C ARG A 381 -8.56 1.51 -5.09
N VAL A 382 -9.45 1.90 -4.18
CA VAL A 382 -10.69 1.20 -3.86
C VAL A 382 -11.82 2.20 -4.04
N GLU A 383 -12.64 2.01 -5.07
CA GLU A 383 -13.54 3.05 -5.56
C GLU A 383 -12.71 4.33 -5.84
N GLU A 384 -12.94 5.47 -5.25
CA GLU A 384 -12.11 6.67 -5.43
C GLU A 384 -11.17 6.94 -4.24
N LYS A 385 -11.02 5.97 -3.31
CA LYS A 385 -10.33 6.16 -2.03
C LYS A 385 -9.19 5.16 -1.85
N THR A 386 -8.44 5.31 -0.74
CA THR A 386 -7.29 4.48 -0.38
C THR A 386 -7.58 3.78 0.95
N LEU A 387 -8.38 2.70 0.91
CA LEU A 387 -8.88 2.01 2.11
C LEU A 387 -7.76 1.33 2.91
N MET A 388 -6.84 0.63 2.25
CA MET A 388 -5.72 -0.04 2.92
C MET A 388 -4.64 0.93 3.41
N GLY A 389 -4.81 2.23 3.14
CA GLY A 389 -3.79 3.23 3.43
C GLY A 389 -2.61 3.16 2.46
N ARG A 390 -1.43 3.53 2.96
CA ARG A 390 -0.19 3.48 2.18
C ARG A 390 0.49 2.12 2.40
N GLU A 391 0.88 1.50 1.32
CA GLU A 391 1.45 0.16 1.22
C GLU A 391 2.87 0.22 0.65
N THR A 392 3.61 -0.88 0.64
CA THR A 392 4.96 -0.93 0.07
C THR A 392 4.96 -1.63 -1.28
N ALA A 393 5.48 -0.96 -2.30
CA ALA A 393 5.73 -1.49 -3.63
C ALA A 393 7.23 -1.50 -3.96
N ILE A 394 7.58 -2.23 -5.01
CA ILE A 394 8.95 -2.33 -5.50
C ILE A 394 8.95 -2.39 -7.03
N ASP A 395 9.91 -1.71 -7.66
CA ASP A 395 10.11 -1.76 -9.11
C ASP A 395 11.61 -1.82 -9.47
N PRO A 396 11.95 -2.28 -10.68
CA PRO A 396 13.32 -2.20 -11.17
C PRO A 396 13.81 -0.75 -11.25
N LEU A 397 15.07 -0.55 -10.87
CA LEU A 397 15.78 0.70 -11.05
C LEU A 397 16.87 0.49 -12.11
N ASP A 398 16.66 1.01 -13.30
CA ASP A 398 17.64 1.03 -14.38
C ASP A 398 18.46 2.32 -14.35
N TRP A 399 19.64 2.29 -14.97
CA TRP A 399 20.51 3.47 -15.10
C TRP A 399 20.72 3.79 -16.58
N THR A 400 20.59 5.05 -16.95
CA THR A 400 20.95 5.50 -18.31
C THR A 400 22.45 5.40 -18.54
N PRO A 401 22.95 5.40 -19.80
CA PRO A 401 24.38 5.35 -20.08
C PRO A 401 25.17 6.51 -19.45
N ASP A 402 24.56 7.66 -19.24
CA ASP A 402 25.13 8.83 -18.55
C ASP A 402 24.86 8.84 -17.05
N GLY A 403 24.32 7.74 -16.50
CA GLY A 403 24.21 7.46 -15.09
C GLY A 403 23.00 8.08 -14.38
N TRP A 404 21.89 8.37 -15.06
CA TRP A 404 20.66 8.78 -14.39
C TRP A 404 19.74 7.61 -14.04
N PRO A 405 19.06 7.62 -12.88
CA PRO A 405 18.15 6.56 -12.49
C PRO A 405 16.81 6.64 -13.24
N MET A 406 16.26 5.49 -13.59
CA MET A 406 14.93 5.32 -14.19
C MET A 406 14.18 4.19 -13.47
N ILE A 407 13.21 4.52 -12.65
CA ILE A 407 12.36 3.53 -11.97
C ILE A 407 11.33 3.03 -12.98
N ASN A 408 11.22 1.69 -13.11
CA ASN A 408 10.33 1.02 -14.06
C ASN A 408 10.37 1.66 -15.46
N ARG A 409 11.56 2.08 -15.92
CA ARG A 409 11.76 2.78 -17.21
C ARG A 409 10.84 3.99 -17.40
N LEU A 410 10.56 4.71 -16.31
CA LEU A 410 9.68 5.89 -16.25
C LEU A 410 8.21 5.63 -16.63
N LYS A 411 7.76 4.36 -16.60
CA LYS A 411 6.35 4.00 -16.85
C LYS A 411 5.41 4.30 -15.68
N GLY A 412 5.96 4.71 -14.54
CA GLY A 412 5.27 4.82 -13.25
C GLY A 412 5.19 3.49 -12.51
N PRO A 413 4.46 3.42 -11.38
CA PRO A 413 4.35 2.21 -10.57
C PRO A 413 3.74 1.05 -11.35
N SER A 414 4.30 -0.15 -11.21
CA SER A 414 3.78 -1.35 -11.88
C SER A 414 2.73 -2.06 -11.02
N CYS A 415 1.69 -2.63 -11.66
CA CYS A 415 0.76 -3.56 -11.01
C CYS A 415 1.32 -4.99 -11.02
N LEU A 416 1.94 -5.36 -12.12
CA LEU A 416 2.57 -6.66 -12.36
C LEU A 416 3.99 -6.42 -12.88
N GLN A 417 4.99 -7.15 -12.36
CA GLN A 417 6.40 -6.98 -12.75
C GLN A 417 7.15 -8.32 -12.69
N LYS A 418 8.21 -8.47 -13.47
CA LYS A 418 9.08 -9.64 -13.41
C LYS A 418 9.81 -9.74 -12.08
N LYS A 419 9.87 -10.95 -11.52
CA LYS A 419 10.62 -11.25 -10.30
C LYS A 419 12.11 -10.89 -10.47
N PHE A 420 12.69 -10.37 -9.40
CA PHE A 420 14.12 -10.02 -9.36
C PHE A 420 15.01 -11.27 -9.19
N LEU A 421 14.57 -12.17 -8.34
CA LEU A 421 15.28 -13.35 -7.88
C LEU A 421 14.36 -14.57 -7.96
N SER A 422 14.91 -15.76 -7.75
CA SER A 422 14.11 -16.98 -7.60
C SER A 422 13.27 -16.91 -6.34
N ASP A 423 12.07 -17.51 -6.39
CA ASP A 423 11.16 -17.52 -5.26
C ASP A 423 11.82 -18.11 -4.01
N ALA A 424 11.70 -17.39 -2.91
CA ALA A 424 12.09 -17.80 -1.57
C ALA A 424 10.88 -17.56 -0.63
N PRO A 425 9.81 -18.37 -0.74
CA PRO A 425 8.59 -18.15 -0.02
C PRO A 425 8.81 -18.25 1.50
N VAL A 426 8.23 -17.32 2.22
CA VAL A 426 8.20 -17.30 3.68
C VAL A 426 6.76 -17.46 4.16
N LYS A 427 6.55 -17.89 5.41
CA LYS A 427 5.23 -17.90 6.02
C LYS A 427 4.91 -16.46 6.46
N PRO A 428 3.92 -15.80 5.85
CA PRO A 428 3.53 -14.47 6.27
C PRO A 428 3.17 -14.48 7.77
N ASN A 429 3.70 -13.52 8.50
CA ASN A 429 3.39 -13.30 9.90
C ASN A 429 2.86 -11.88 10.05
N GLU A 430 1.59 -11.75 10.43
CA GLU A 430 0.95 -10.46 10.70
C GLU A 430 0.59 -10.44 12.20
N PRO A 431 1.38 -9.74 13.02
CA PRO A 431 1.10 -9.66 14.44
C PRO A 431 -0.12 -8.78 14.73
N TRP A 432 -0.84 -9.10 15.79
CA TRP A 432 -1.83 -8.21 16.36
C TRP A 432 -1.21 -6.88 16.75
N VAL A 433 -1.91 -5.80 16.46
CA VAL A 433 -1.52 -4.44 16.86
C VAL A 433 -2.64 -3.77 17.63
N CYS A 434 -2.26 -2.84 18.50
CA CYS A 434 -3.19 -1.96 19.21
C CYS A 434 -2.64 -0.53 19.20
N PRO A 435 -3.46 0.51 19.10
CA PRO A 435 -2.99 1.87 19.28
C PRO A 435 -2.48 2.09 20.70
N ARG A 436 -1.23 2.53 20.85
CA ARG A 436 -0.62 3.00 22.13
C ARG A 436 -0.50 1.97 23.27
N LEU A 437 -1.01 0.75 23.09
CA LEU A 437 -0.95 -0.33 24.09
C LEU A 437 -0.33 -1.59 23.50
N SER A 438 0.40 -2.35 24.33
CA SER A 438 0.85 -3.69 23.95
C SER A 438 -0.32 -4.67 23.99
N PRO A 439 -0.60 -5.41 22.90
CA PRO A 439 -1.63 -6.44 22.88
C PRO A 439 -1.55 -7.43 24.05
N GLU A 440 -0.34 -7.85 24.43
CA GLU A 440 -0.11 -8.81 25.51
C GLU A 440 -0.48 -8.25 26.89
N SER A 441 -0.63 -6.93 27.04
CA SER A 441 -1.01 -6.31 28.33
C SER A 441 -2.46 -6.54 28.73
N PHE A 442 -3.34 -6.86 27.76
CA PHE A 442 -4.78 -7.00 27.99
C PHE A 442 -5.39 -8.23 27.29
N SER A 443 -4.59 -9.04 26.62
CA SER A 443 -5.09 -10.23 25.92
C SER A 443 -4.13 -11.41 26.03
N PHE A 444 -4.66 -12.62 25.83
CA PHE A 444 -3.86 -13.82 25.68
C PHE A 444 -4.55 -14.83 24.76
N LEU A 445 -3.73 -15.63 24.08
CA LEU A 445 -4.15 -16.68 23.18
C LEU A 445 -4.04 -18.05 23.90
N GLU A 446 -5.14 -18.77 23.94
CA GLU A 446 -5.17 -20.14 24.47
C GLU A 446 -4.69 -21.17 23.43
N THR A 447 -4.35 -22.33 23.91
CA THR A 447 -3.88 -23.44 23.06
C THR A 447 -4.94 -23.99 22.12
N ASP A 448 -6.22 -23.77 22.41
CA ASP A 448 -7.37 -24.14 21.57
C ASP A 448 -7.69 -23.10 20.49
N GLY A 449 -6.90 -22.01 20.43
CA GLY A 449 -7.08 -20.91 19.49
C GLY A 449 -8.08 -19.85 19.95
N SER A 450 -8.66 -19.97 21.15
CA SER A 450 -9.50 -18.90 21.72
C SER A 450 -8.65 -17.72 22.18
N VAL A 451 -9.19 -16.51 22.01
CA VAL A 451 -8.53 -15.26 22.40
C VAL A 451 -9.34 -14.62 23.53
N TRP A 452 -8.68 -14.37 24.63
CA TRP A 452 -9.22 -13.63 25.76
C TRP A 452 -8.83 -12.16 25.65
N VAL A 453 -9.81 -11.28 25.80
CA VAL A 453 -9.59 -9.84 25.77
C VAL A 453 -10.22 -9.20 26.99
N GLN A 454 -9.40 -8.55 27.82
CA GLN A 454 -9.89 -7.75 28.93
C GLN A 454 -10.64 -6.53 28.39
N GLY A 455 -11.80 -6.21 28.96
CA GLY A 455 -12.52 -5.02 28.60
C GLY A 455 -11.76 -3.77 28.99
N GLY A 456 -11.71 -2.81 28.07
CA GLY A 456 -11.05 -1.51 28.22
C GLY A 456 -12.03 -0.36 28.16
N ALA A 457 -11.50 0.83 27.92
CA ALA A 457 -12.31 2.02 27.63
C ALA A 457 -12.89 1.98 26.20
N GLU A 458 -13.67 2.97 25.85
CA GLU A 458 -14.19 3.17 24.49
C GLU A 458 -13.03 3.35 23.49
N LEU A 459 -13.22 2.94 22.23
CA LEU A 459 -12.16 3.04 21.21
C LEU A 459 -11.78 4.52 20.91
N SER A 460 -12.61 5.45 21.31
CA SER A 460 -12.30 6.89 21.24
C SER A 460 -11.35 7.37 22.34
N GLU A 461 -11.10 6.57 23.36
CA GLU A 461 -10.21 6.95 24.46
C GLU A 461 -8.78 6.45 24.17
N MET A 462 -7.88 7.42 24.08
CA MET A 462 -6.46 7.13 23.92
C MET A 462 -5.93 6.43 25.17
N ASP A 463 -4.97 5.52 25.00
CA ASP A 463 -4.22 4.83 26.06
C ASP A 463 -5.00 3.81 26.92
N ALA A 464 -6.28 3.58 26.66
CA ALA A 464 -7.11 2.67 27.44
C ALA A 464 -8.06 1.78 26.60
N ALA A 465 -8.08 1.97 25.29
CA ALA A 465 -8.89 1.19 24.35
C ALA A 465 -8.26 -0.19 24.11
N HIS A 466 -9.01 -1.26 24.36
CA HIS A 466 -8.54 -2.63 24.15
C HIS A 466 -9.08 -3.20 22.84
N ALA A 467 -8.23 -3.20 21.82
CA ALA A 467 -8.53 -3.77 20.51
C ALA A 467 -7.33 -4.54 19.96
N LEU A 468 -7.58 -5.74 19.47
CA LEU A 468 -6.61 -6.58 18.75
C LEU A 468 -6.92 -6.50 17.27
N MET A 469 -6.05 -5.89 16.49
CA MET A 469 -6.33 -5.61 15.09
C MET A 469 -5.21 -6.07 14.17
N HIS A 470 -5.59 -6.48 12.97
CA HIS A 470 -4.70 -6.65 11.84
C HIS A 470 -4.91 -5.52 10.83
N ARG A 471 -3.90 -5.26 10.03
CA ARG A 471 -3.99 -4.32 8.92
C ARG A 471 -4.90 -4.89 7.85
N LEU A 472 -5.85 -4.08 7.36
CA LEU A 472 -6.67 -4.47 6.21
C LEU A 472 -5.77 -4.52 4.97
N ARG A 473 -5.61 -5.72 4.38
CA ARG A 473 -4.68 -5.97 3.28
C ARG A 473 -5.36 -6.05 1.92
N GLU A 474 -6.68 -6.31 1.91
CA GLU A 474 -7.46 -6.44 0.69
C GLU A 474 -8.79 -5.70 0.82
N ALA A 475 -9.36 -5.34 -0.33
CA ALA A 475 -10.63 -4.62 -0.39
C ALA A 475 -11.85 -5.51 -0.07
N SER A 476 -11.69 -6.84 -0.12
CA SER A 476 -12.69 -7.79 0.34
C SER A 476 -12.22 -8.46 1.61
N VAL A 477 -13.01 -8.39 2.67
CA VAL A 477 -12.70 -8.98 3.98
C VAL A 477 -13.92 -9.67 4.57
N THR A 478 -13.74 -10.85 5.14
CA THR A 478 -14.68 -11.49 6.04
C THR A 478 -14.01 -11.62 7.40
N LEU A 479 -14.62 -11.05 8.42
CA LEU A 479 -14.23 -11.22 9.81
C LEU A 479 -15.40 -11.85 10.58
N GLU A 480 -15.15 -12.95 11.26
CA GLU A 480 -16.16 -13.70 12.02
C GLU A 480 -15.57 -14.19 13.34
N ALA A 481 -16.33 -14.14 14.41
CA ALA A 481 -15.98 -14.74 15.68
C ALA A 481 -17.23 -15.08 16.50
N THR A 482 -17.14 -16.15 17.29
CA THR A 482 -18.07 -16.42 18.38
C THR A 482 -17.61 -15.66 19.61
N VAL A 483 -18.44 -14.73 20.08
CA VAL A 483 -18.16 -13.84 21.21
C VAL A 483 -18.90 -14.31 22.46
N ASP A 484 -18.19 -14.50 23.55
CA ASP A 484 -18.71 -14.93 24.84
C ASP A 484 -18.50 -13.84 25.91
N LEU A 485 -19.60 -13.31 26.44
CA LEU A 485 -19.62 -12.24 27.44
C LEU A 485 -19.87 -12.74 28.88
N ARG A 486 -19.81 -14.04 29.14
CA ARG A 486 -20.15 -14.58 30.50
C ARG A 486 -19.33 -13.92 31.60
N GLN A 487 -18.07 -13.61 31.35
CA GLN A 487 -17.15 -12.98 32.30
C GLN A 487 -17.08 -11.45 32.21
N MET A 488 -17.85 -10.84 31.32
CA MET A 488 -18.05 -9.38 31.32
C MET A 488 -19.05 -8.96 32.37
N GLU A 489 -18.96 -7.76 32.87
CA GLU A 489 -20.01 -7.16 33.71
C GLU A 489 -21.24 -6.75 32.88
N SER A 490 -22.37 -6.46 33.54
CA SER A 490 -23.57 -5.99 32.86
C SER A 490 -23.30 -4.65 32.21
N GLY A 491 -23.70 -4.49 30.94
CA GLY A 491 -23.38 -3.33 30.12
C GLY A 491 -22.06 -3.44 29.35
N GLY A 492 -21.18 -4.40 29.72
CA GLY A 492 -19.95 -4.64 28.97
C GLY A 492 -20.22 -5.16 27.56
N MET A 493 -19.34 -4.81 26.64
CA MET A 493 -19.49 -5.08 25.20
C MET A 493 -18.23 -5.74 24.65
N ALA A 494 -18.40 -6.68 23.72
CA ALA A 494 -17.27 -7.16 22.91
C ALA A 494 -17.75 -7.62 21.54
N GLY A 495 -16.85 -7.57 20.55
CA GLY A 495 -17.16 -7.98 19.18
C GLY A 495 -16.10 -7.58 18.17
N LEU A 496 -16.54 -7.29 16.96
CA LEU A 496 -15.73 -7.04 15.78
C LEU A 496 -15.62 -5.53 15.51
N THR A 497 -14.48 -5.10 15.01
CA THR A 497 -14.23 -3.69 14.68
C THR A 497 -13.59 -3.51 13.32
N GLY A 498 -13.91 -2.36 12.67
CA GLY A 498 -13.09 -1.74 11.67
C GLY A 498 -12.64 -0.38 12.20
N TYR A 499 -11.36 -0.10 12.16
CA TYR A 499 -10.74 1.03 12.84
C TYR A 499 -9.77 1.78 11.92
N TYR A 500 -9.83 3.10 11.96
CA TYR A 500 -8.83 3.96 11.33
C TYR A 500 -8.08 4.78 12.39
N ASP A 501 -8.80 5.48 13.26
CA ASP A 501 -8.30 6.22 14.43
C ASP A 501 -9.39 6.34 15.52
N GLU A 502 -9.09 7.04 16.62
CA GLU A 502 -10.02 7.27 17.74
C GLU A 502 -11.29 8.05 17.39
N HIS A 503 -11.35 8.65 16.18
CA HIS A 503 -12.49 9.40 15.66
C HIS A 503 -13.21 8.68 14.50
N SER A 504 -12.71 7.51 14.05
CA SER A 504 -13.16 6.89 12.80
C SER A 504 -13.09 5.37 12.92
N TYR A 505 -14.21 4.78 13.38
CA TYR A 505 -14.34 3.32 13.54
C TYR A 505 -15.80 2.86 13.53
N PHE A 506 -15.99 1.58 13.38
CA PHE A 506 -17.25 0.91 13.73
C PHE A 506 -17.01 -0.26 14.70
N LEU A 507 -18.07 -0.61 15.46
CA LEU A 507 -18.12 -1.76 16.34
C LEU A 507 -19.39 -2.55 16.07
N LEU A 508 -19.28 -3.83 15.74
CA LEU A 508 -20.38 -4.79 15.81
C LEU A 508 -20.17 -5.63 17.07
N VAL A 509 -20.97 -5.41 18.09
CA VAL A 509 -20.74 -6.01 19.42
C VAL A 509 -21.99 -6.69 19.98
N LEU A 510 -21.75 -7.66 20.85
CA LEU A 510 -22.72 -8.07 21.86
C LEU A 510 -22.58 -7.14 23.06
N ARG A 511 -23.71 -6.62 23.56
CA ARG A 511 -23.81 -5.88 24.84
C ARG A 511 -24.48 -6.76 25.86
N LYS A 512 -23.79 -7.07 26.97
CA LYS A 512 -24.33 -7.92 28.04
C LYS A 512 -25.49 -7.24 28.74
N THR A 513 -26.63 -7.94 28.85
CA THR A 513 -27.79 -7.57 29.63
C THR A 513 -28.10 -8.63 30.69
N VAL A 514 -29.05 -8.40 31.57
CA VAL A 514 -29.46 -9.35 32.64
C VAL A 514 -30.00 -10.66 32.05
N LEU A 515 -30.69 -10.60 30.92
CA LEU A 515 -31.42 -11.74 30.32
C LEU A 515 -30.83 -12.22 28.97
N GLY A 516 -29.64 -11.78 28.59
CA GLY A 516 -29.02 -12.12 27.32
C GLY A 516 -28.14 -11.00 26.80
N SER A 517 -28.03 -10.86 25.49
CA SER A 517 -27.21 -9.81 24.90
C SER A 517 -27.96 -9.08 23.80
N ASP A 518 -27.82 -7.76 23.75
CA ASP A 518 -28.22 -6.97 22.60
C ASP A 518 -27.11 -7.00 21.54
N VAL A 519 -27.47 -7.15 20.29
CA VAL A 519 -26.57 -7.02 19.12
C VAL A 519 -26.56 -5.56 18.71
N VAL A 520 -25.43 -4.90 18.79
CA VAL A 520 -25.31 -3.46 18.60
C VAL A 520 -24.30 -3.13 17.51
N LEU A 521 -24.67 -2.27 16.58
CA LEU A 521 -23.77 -1.62 15.65
C LEU A 521 -23.56 -0.17 16.06
N ARG A 522 -22.32 0.19 16.35
CA ARG A 522 -21.89 1.56 16.58
C ARG A 522 -21.01 2.05 15.45
N GLN A 523 -21.13 3.31 15.10
CA GLN A 523 -20.24 3.95 14.13
C GLN A 523 -19.84 5.32 14.67
N ARG A 524 -18.53 5.60 14.68
CA ARG A 524 -17.98 6.90 15.00
C ARG A 524 -17.40 7.55 13.76
N VAL A 525 -17.84 8.78 13.46
CA VAL A 525 -17.38 9.56 12.32
C VAL A 525 -17.05 10.99 12.81
N GLY A 526 -15.78 11.28 13.02
CA GLY A 526 -15.35 12.52 13.67
C GLY A 526 -15.84 12.57 15.12
N ASP A 527 -16.54 13.65 15.47
CA ASP A 527 -17.12 13.82 16.81
C ASP A 527 -18.53 13.21 16.94
N GLY A 528 -19.11 12.74 15.83
CA GLY A 528 -20.44 12.13 15.80
C GLY A 528 -20.36 10.62 16.06
N GLU A 529 -21.30 10.12 16.87
CA GLU A 529 -21.48 8.68 17.10
C GLU A 529 -22.94 8.29 16.86
N THR A 530 -23.13 7.16 16.21
CA THR A 530 -24.43 6.54 16.02
C THR A 530 -24.41 5.14 16.61
N GLU A 531 -25.53 4.74 17.22
CA GLU A 531 -25.74 3.41 17.77
C GLU A 531 -27.09 2.87 17.30
N GLU A 532 -27.10 1.62 16.81
CA GLU A 532 -28.29 0.91 16.37
C GLU A 532 -28.29 -0.50 16.99
N THR A 533 -29.39 -0.85 17.66
CA THR A 533 -29.61 -2.22 18.13
C THR A 533 -30.20 -3.03 16.98
N LEU A 534 -29.43 -3.98 16.47
CA LEU A 534 -29.84 -4.83 15.36
C LEU A 534 -30.77 -5.97 15.82
N GLY A 535 -30.64 -6.42 17.08
CA GLY A 535 -31.46 -7.50 17.59
C GLY A 535 -31.03 -7.92 18.99
N ARG A 536 -31.59 -9.05 19.45
CA ARG A 536 -31.28 -9.64 20.77
C ARG A 536 -31.09 -11.14 20.67
N VAL A 537 -30.10 -11.66 21.39
CA VAL A 537 -29.87 -13.10 21.57
C VAL A 537 -30.17 -13.53 23.00
N SER A 538 -30.72 -14.75 23.14
CA SER A 538 -30.97 -15.35 24.44
C SER A 538 -29.67 -15.97 24.96
N GLY A 539 -28.99 -15.29 25.86
CA GLY A 539 -27.68 -15.72 26.41
C GLY A 539 -26.58 -14.71 26.14
N TRP A 540 -25.39 -15.06 26.52
CA TRP A 540 -24.23 -14.16 26.48
C TRP A 540 -23.15 -14.61 25.48
N GLU A 541 -23.51 -15.49 24.56
CA GLU A 541 -22.62 -16.00 23.52
C GLU A 541 -23.37 -16.03 22.19
N ALA A 542 -22.77 -15.48 21.14
CA ALA A 542 -23.28 -15.55 19.78
C ALA A 542 -22.16 -15.34 18.75
N ALA A 543 -22.42 -15.79 17.52
CA ALA A 543 -21.57 -15.52 16.38
C ALA A 543 -21.83 -14.12 15.83
N LEU A 544 -20.78 -13.35 15.61
CA LEU A 544 -20.80 -12.07 14.89
C LEU A 544 -20.00 -12.19 13.61
N ARG A 545 -20.47 -11.51 12.56
CA ARG A 545 -19.80 -11.50 11.25
C ARG A 545 -19.85 -10.13 10.60
N VAL A 546 -18.73 -9.71 10.03
CA VAL A 546 -18.59 -8.52 9.20
C VAL A 546 -18.02 -8.95 7.84
N ASP A 547 -18.74 -8.63 6.77
CA ASP A 547 -18.28 -8.78 5.39
C ASP A 547 -18.05 -7.39 4.82
N GLY A 548 -16.83 -7.11 4.38
CA GLY A 548 -16.45 -5.88 3.67
C GLY A 548 -16.23 -6.15 2.19
N HIS A 549 -16.72 -5.26 1.35
CA HIS A 549 -16.44 -5.24 -0.08
C HIS A 549 -16.27 -3.80 -0.53
N GLY A 550 -15.03 -3.42 -0.84
CA GLY A 550 -14.67 -2.02 -1.04
C GLY A 550 -14.98 -1.20 0.22
N LEU A 551 -15.73 -0.12 0.05
CA LEU A 551 -16.14 0.76 1.14
C LEU A 551 -17.50 0.38 1.76
N THR A 552 -18.10 -0.72 1.32
CA THR A 552 -19.38 -1.21 1.83
C THR A 552 -19.14 -2.37 2.79
N PHE A 553 -19.69 -2.27 3.99
CA PHE A 553 -19.61 -3.30 5.02
C PHE A 553 -21.01 -3.81 5.39
N THR A 554 -21.09 -5.09 5.68
CA THR A 554 -22.33 -5.74 6.15
C THR A 554 -22.04 -6.39 7.50
N ALA A 555 -22.68 -5.90 8.54
CA ALA A 555 -22.66 -6.44 9.89
C ALA A 555 -23.83 -7.42 10.07
N SER A 556 -23.59 -8.59 10.65
CA SER A 556 -24.61 -9.60 10.87
C SER A 556 -24.39 -10.39 12.15
N CYS A 557 -25.52 -10.86 12.71
CA CYS A 557 -25.54 -11.83 13.79
C CYS A 557 -26.55 -12.93 13.43
N PRO A 558 -26.08 -14.12 13.02
CA PRO A 558 -26.98 -15.21 12.60
C PRO A 558 -28.02 -15.60 13.64
N ASP A 559 -27.66 -15.55 14.93
CA ASP A 559 -28.56 -15.91 16.03
C ASP A 559 -29.68 -14.88 16.24
N ALA A 560 -29.46 -13.62 15.91
CA ALA A 560 -30.48 -12.56 15.95
C ALA A 560 -31.24 -12.42 14.62
N LYS A 561 -30.79 -13.07 13.54
CA LYS A 561 -31.33 -13.00 12.17
C LYS A 561 -31.38 -11.59 11.58
N GLU A 562 -30.56 -10.71 12.09
CA GLU A 562 -30.50 -9.31 11.66
C GLU A 562 -29.19 -9.02 10.91
N THR A 563 -29.33 -8.18 9.91
CA THR A 563 -28.22 -7.78 9.03
C THR A 563 -28.32 -6.30 8.72
N LYS A 564 -27.20 -5.59 8.78
CA LYS A 564 -27.11 -4.17 8.43
C LYS A 564 -25.98 -3.91 7.48
N THR A 565 -26.29 -3.31 6.34
CA THR A 565 -25.27 -2.82 5.39
C THR A 565 -25.08 -1.32 5.56
N PHE A 566 -23.83 -0.87 5.53
CA PHE A 566 -23.45 0.54 5.70
C PHE A 566 -22.20 0.88 4.90
N ARG A 567 -21.99 2.18 4.68
CA ARG A 567 -20.78 2.72 4.04
C ARG A 567 -19.79 3.14 5.10
N ALA A 568 -18.50 2.78 4.92
CA ALA A 568 -17.43 3.09 5.84
C ALA A 568 -16.30 3.93 5.19
N GLU A 569 -16.69 4.99 4.49
CA GLU A 569 -15.74 5.92 3.84
C GLU A 569 -14.81 6.59 4.85
N TYR A 570 -15.26 6.74 6.09
CA TYR A 570 -14.49 7.29 7.21
C TYR A 570 -13.31 6.41 7.65
N LEU A 571 -13.17 5.21 7.10
CA LEU A 571 -11.97 4.37 7.28
C LEU A 571 -10.86 4.68 6.24
N THR A 572 -10.95 5.81 5.54
CA THR A 572 -9.97 6.23 4.53
C THR A 572 -9.50 7.66 4.77
N ASP A 573 -8.27 7.99 4.35
CA ASP A 573 -7.75 9.37 4.40
C ASP A 573 -8.68 10.38 3.73
N GLU A 574 -9.28 9.98 2.60
CA GLU A 574 -10.13 10.85 1.79
C GLU A 574 -11.55 11.02 2.38
N GLY A 575 -11.97 10.12 3.26
CA GLY A 575 -13.29 10.14 3.92
C GLY A 575 -13.30 10.75 5.32
N LEU A 576 -12.14 11.12 5.86
CA LEU A 576 -12.04 11.67 7.21
C LEU A 576 -12.62 13.08 7.33
N GLN A 577 -13.30 13.32 8.44
CA GLN A 577 -13.61 14.66 8.89
C GLN A 577 -12.40 15.27 9.62
N GLY A 578 -12.06 16.53 9.31
CA GLY A 578 -10.97 17.25 9.98
C GLY A 578 -9.57 16.99 9.44
N GLY A 579 -9.43 16.38 8.29
CA GLY A 579 -8.15 16.24 7.57
C GLY A 579 -7.50 14.86 7.66
N LYS A 580 -6.45 14.66 6.90
CA LYS A 580 -5.73 13.39 6.76
C LYS A 580 -4.98 13.00 8.03
N ARG A 581 -4.97 11.71 8.34
CA ARG A 581 -4.17 11.09 9.41
C ARG A 581 -3.06 10.18 8.88
N PHE A 582 -3.02 9.98 7.55
CA PHE A 582 -1.99 9.23 6.83
C PHE A 582 -1.90 7.75 7.20
N SER A 583 -2.93 7.20 7.84
CA SER A 583 -3.03 5.80 8.24
C SER A 583 -3.74 4.94 7.18
N GLY A 584 -4.14 3.73 7.54
CA GLY A 584 -4.96 2.82 6.76
C GLY A 584 -5.90 2.06 7.68
N ALA A 585 -6.94 1.46 7.11
CA ALA A 585 -7.91 0.69 7.86
C ALA A 585 -7.29 -0.56 8.51
N LEU A 586 -7.76 -0.83 9.73
CA LEU A 586 -7.51 -2.07 10.45
C LEU A 586 -8.85 -2.76 10.74
N VAL A 587 -8.82 -4.07 10.94
CA VAL A 587 -9.98 -4.86 11.35
C VAL A 587 -9.58 -5.79 12.48
N GLY A 588 -10.52 -6.15 13.35
CA GLY A 588 -10.18 -7.05 14.46
C GLY A 588 -11.25 -7.17 15.53
N LEU A 589 -10.78 -7.43 16.74
CA LEU A 589 -11.57 -7.72 17.94
C LEU A 589 -11.45 -6.57 18.92
N ALA A 590 -12.55 -6.24 19.62
CA ALA A 590 -12.54 -5.20 20.65
C ALA A 590 -13.41 -5.60 21.84
N ALA A 591 -13.02 -5.15 23.04
CA ALA A 591 -13.80 -5.32 24.26
C ALA A 591 -13.83 -4.02 25.08
N VAL A 592 -15.03 -3.62 25.51
CA VAL A 592 -15.30 -2.36 26.21
C VAL A 592 -16.05 -2.63 27.52
N GLY A 593 -15.66 -1.99 28.61
CA GLY A 593 -16.25 -2.13 29.93
C GLY A 593 -15.45 -3.05 30.85
N ALA A 594 -16.02 -3.45 31.98
CA ALA A 594 -15.34 -4.27 32.97
C ALA A 594 -15.52 -5.79 32.71
N GLY A 595 -14.50 -6.57 33.06
CA GLY A 595 -14.48 -8.02 32.90
C GLY A 595 -13.67 -8.48 31.69
N GLN A 596 -13.93 -9.69 31.20
CA GLN A 596 -13.22 -10.30 30.08
C GLN A 596 -14.19 -10.90 29.06
N ALA A 597 -13.91 -10.73 27.80
CA ALA A 597 -14.59 -11.41 26.71
C ALA A 597 -13.72 -12.54 26.14
N VAL A 598 -14.36 -13.59 25.64
CA VAL A 598 -13.68 -14.70 24.96
C VAL A 598 -14.14 -14.76 23.52
N PHE A 599 -13.19 -14.81 22.61
CA PHE A 599 -13.43 -14.96 21.17
C PHE A 599 -13.00 -16.36 20.73
N ARG A 600 -13.91 -17.07 20.06
CA ARG A 600 -13.68 -18.41 19.51
C ARG A 600 -14.02 -18.43 18.01
N ASN A 601 -13.58 -19.48 17.33
CA ASN A 601 -13.87 -19.68 15.91
C ASN A 601 -13.54 -18.43 15.07
N ILE A 602 -12.45 -17.75 15.44
CA ILE A 602 -12.02 -16.53 14.77
C ILE A 602 -11.62 -16.88 13.35
N ARG A 603 -12.29 -16.24 12.38
CA ARG A 603 -12.01 -16.38 10.96
C ARG A 603 -11.78 -15.00 10.37
N GLU A 604 -10.63 -14.81 9.78
CA GLU A 604 -10.26 -13.64 9.02
C GLU A 604 -9.84 -14.07 7.62
N GLU A 605 -10.63 -13.70 6.64
CA GLU A 605 -10.32 -13.94 5.23
C GLU A 605 -10.28 -12.62 4.50
N MET A 606 -9.17 -12.38 3.83
CA MET A 606 -9.00 -11.23 2.94
C MET A 606 -8.73 -11.74 1.54
N ARG A 607 -9.47 -11.22 0.56
CA ARG A 607 -9.38 -11.65 -0.84
C ARG A 607 -9.09 -10.45 -1.72
N ASP A 608 -8.18 -10.64 -2.66
CA ASP A 608 -7.98 -9.66 -3.74
C ASP A 608 -9.24 -9.58 -4.61
N VAL A 609 -9.56 -8.40 -5.09
CA VAL A 609 -10.67 -8.20 -6.05
C VAL A 609 -10.43 -8.97 -7.36
N GLN A 610 -9.18 -9.39 -7.57
CA GLN A 610 -8.74 -10.12 -8.75
C GLN A 610 -8.99 -11.64 -8.66
N ASP A 611 -9.16 -12.18 -7.45
CA ASP A 611 -9.51 -13.57 -7.19
C ASP A 611 -11.02 -13.82 -7.35
#